data_b89658a26d74d264223a841d0174feed
#
_entry.id   b89658a26d74d264223a841d0174feed
#
_cell.length_a   1.000
_cell.length_b   1.000
_cell.length_c   1.000
_cell.angle_alpha   90.00
_cell.angle_beta   90.00
_cell.angle_gamma   90.00
#
_symmetry.space_group_name_H-M   'P 1'
#
loop_
_entity.id
_entity.type
_entity.pdbx_description
1 polymer ?
#
loop_
_entity_poly.entity_id
_entity_poly.type
_entity_poly.pdbx_seq_one_letter_code
_entity_poly.pdbx_strand_id
1 'polypeptide(L)'
;MVARSALYWYLMNDVADLVLPFDVAAIQRILPHRYPFLLVDRIVEFEPDRRVVGIKNVSADEHYLSRLPGQPPVVPPTILTEAIAQVGAILILAKPENRDRLIFFMGMERVRYKRPVRPGDVVEIEATVRRLRSRMGMLRGVARVNGRVAAAGTMTFSLGDAKPRTDDDGATN
;
A
#
# COMPACT_ATOMS: atom_id res chain seq x y z
N MET A 1 -20.35 -24.57 17.21
CA MET A 1 -20.15 -24.15 15.80
C MET A 1 -19.34 -22.83 15.70
N VAL A 2 -18.96 -22.21 16.83
CA VAL A 2 -18.21 -20.92 16.91
C VAL A 2 -16.68 -21.06 16.82
N ALA A 3 -16.14 -22.24 17.12
CA ALA A 3 -14.68 -22.48 17.15
C ALA A 3 -14.00 -22.49 15.74
N ARG A 4 -14.77 -22.72 14.68
CA ARG A 4 -14.23 -22.77 13.30
C ARG A 4 -13.93 -21.38 12.72
N SER A 5 -14.65 -20.33 13.14
CA SER A 5 -14.45 -18.97 12.62
C SER A 5 -13.20 -18.31 13.20
N ALA A 6 -12.92 -18.49 14.49
CA ALA A 6 -11.74 -17.95 15.15
C ALA A 6 -10.44 -18.62 14.64
N LEU A 7 -10.47 -19.95 14.43
CA LEU A 7 -9.34 -20.69 13.86
C LEU A 7 -9.09 -20.31 12.39
N TYR A 8 -10.16 -20.09 11.64
CA TYR A 8 -10.07 -19.64 10.24
C TYR A 8 -9.51 -18.22 10.16
N TRP A 9 -9.91 -17.33 11.10
CA TRP A 9 -9.39 -15.98 11.20
C TRP A 9 -7.91 -15.98 11.64
N TYR A 10 -7.53 -16.85 12.58
CA TYR A 10 -6.16 -17.02 13.04
C TYR A 10 -5.23 -17.55 11.94
N LEU A 11 -5.67 -18.55 11.17
CA LEU A 11 -4.92 -19.12 10.04
C LEU A 11 -4.81 -18.16 8.86
N MET A 12 -5.78 -17.23 8.67
CA MET A 12 -5.72 -16.21 7.63
C MET A 12 -4.83 -15.02 7.99
N ASN A 13 -4.42 -14.87 9.25
CA ASN A 13 -3.60 -13.74 9.70
C ASN A 13 -2.09 -14.05 9.80
N ASP A 14 -1.68 -15.25 9.51
CA ASP A 14 -0.24 -15.57 9.52
C ASP A 14 0.42 -15.10 8.21
N VAL A 15 1.28 -14.06 8.34
CA VAL A 15 2.04 -13.48 7.22
C VAL A 15 3.23 -14.38 6.85
N ALA A 16 3.54 -15.40 7.65
CA ALA A 16 4.58 -16.37 7.33
C ALA A 16 4.29 -17.12 6.01
N ASP A 17 3.01 -17.18 5.60
CA ASP A 17 2.56 -17.86 4.38
C ASP A 17 2.37 -16.91 3.17
N LEU A 18 2.89 -15.68 3.22
CA LEU A 18 2.81 -14.76 2.09
C LEU A 18 3.70 -15.23 0.95
N VAL A 19 3.08 -15.77 -0.08
CA VAL A 19 3.73 -16.19 -1.32
C VAL A 19 3.48 -15.14 -2.40
N LEU A 20 4.53 -14.72 -3.09
CA LEU A 20 4.39 -13.82 -4.24
C LEU A 20 3.69 -14.52 -5.42
N PRO A 21 2.85 -13.80 -6.14
CA PRO A 21 2.45 -12.41 -5.91
C PRO A 21 1.42 -12.29 -4.78
N PHE A 22 1.55 -11.23 -3.92
CA PHE A 22 0.50 -10.96 -2.93
C PHE A 22 -0.75 -10.46 -3.64
N ASP A 23 -1.86 -11.10 -3.42
CA ASP A 23 -3.18 -10.66 -3.86
C ASP A 23 -3.79 -9.61 -2.92
N VAL A 24 -5.00 -9.14 -3.24
CA VAL A 24 -5.72 -8.15 -2.43
C VAL A 24 -5.97 -8.67 -1.02
N ALA A 25 -6.27 -9.97 -0.83
CA ALA A 25 -6.51 -10.54 0.48
C ALA A 25 -5.24 -10.51 1.34
N ALA A 26 -4.09 -10.85 0.76
CA ALA A 26 -2.79 -10.75 1.43
C ALA A 26 -2.45 -9.28 1.78
N ILE A 27 -2.67 -8.35 0.86
CA ILE A 27 -2.44 -6.91 1.08
C ILE A 27 -3.32 -6.39 2.23
N GLN A 28 -4.59 -6.79 2.30
CA GLN A 28 -5.51 -6.40 3.36
C GLN A 28 -5.14 -6.96 4.75
N ARG A 29 -4.36 -8.03 4.83
CA ARG A 29 -3.77 -8.51 6.09
C ARG A 29 -2.62 -7.62 6.58
N ILE A 30 -1.96 -6.92 5.66
CA ILE A 30 -0.82 -6.06 5.97
C ILE A 30 -1.27 -4.61 6.20
N LEU A 31 -2.11 -4.08 5.29
CA LEU A 31 -2.57 -2.70 5.32
C LEU A 31 -3.95 -2.57 5.99
N PRO A 32 -4.17 -1.53 6.80
CA PRO A 32 -5.49 -1.23 7.35
C PRO A 32 -6.48 -0.69 6.30
N HIS A 33 -5.98 -0.27 5.14
CA HIS A 33 -6.78 0.33 4.08
C HIS A 33 -7.81 -0.66 3.51
N ARG A 34 -9.01 -0.15 3.21
CA ARG A 34 -10.12 -0.89 2.60
C ARG A 34 -10.73 -0.05 1.48
N TYR A 35 -11.68 -0.63 0.74
CA TYR A 35 -12.49 0.12 -0.21
C TYR A 35 -13.12 1.34 0.50
N PRO A 36 -13.12 2.52 -0.11
CA PRO A 36 -12.66 2.83 -1.47
C PRO A 36 -11.20 3.31 -1.54
N PHE A 37 -10.42 3.17 -0.47
CA PHE A 37 -9.08 3.77 -0.38
C PHE A 37 -7.92 2.76 -0.37
N LEU A 38 -8.17 1.49 -0.62
CA LEU A 38 -7.13 0.53 -0.95
C LEU A 38 -6.79 0.65 -2.44
N LEU A 39 -5.62 1.18 -2.75
CA LEU A 39 -5.23 1.55 -4.11
C LEU A 39 -4.29 0.53 -4.77
N VAL A 40 -3.81 -0.46 -4.05
CA VAL A 40 -2.85 -1.46 -4.54
C VAL A 40 -3.58 -2.76 -4.83
N ASP A 41 -3.44 -3.28 -6.05
CA ASP A 41 -4.13 -4.50 -6.48
C ASP A 41 -3.28 -5.76 -6.27
N ARG A 42 -1.95 -5.62 -6.36
CA ARG A 42 -1.03 -6.77 -6.26
C ARG A 42 0.37 -6.33 -5.89
N ILE A 43 1.11 -7.17 -5.16
CA ILE A 43 2.56 -7.04 -5.00
C ILE A 43 3.23 -8.14 -5.82
N VAL A 44 4.11 -7.76 -6.72
CA VAL A 44 4.76 -8.69 -7.67
C VAL A 44 6.21 -8.98 -7.32
N GLU A 45 6.87 -8.07 -6.59
CA GLU A 45 8.23 -8.27 -6.09
C GLU A 45 8.34 -7.75 -4.67
N PHE A 46 9.05 -8.49 -3.82
CA PHE A 46 9.25 -8.13 -2.41
C PHE A 46 10.62 -8.60 -1.94
N GLU A 47 11.47 -7.64 -1.59
CA GLU A 47 12.77 -7.85 -0.98
C GLU A 47 12.77 -7.16 0.40
N PRO A 48 12.67 -7.93 1.50
CA PRO A 48 12.60 -7.35 2.85
C PRO A 48 13.69 -6.30 3.09
N ASP A 49 13.33 -5.19 3.74
CA ASP A 49 14.20 -4.04 4.06
C ASP A 49 14.84 -3.34 2.87
N ARG A 50 14.50 -3.71 1.66
CA ARG A 50 15.17 -3.18 0.48
C ARG A 50 14.21 -2.61 -0.56
N ARG A 51 13.27 -3.41 -1.09
CA ARG A 51 12.49 -3.05 -2.26
C ARG A 51 11.18 -3.81 -2.34
N VAL A 52 10.17 -3.16 -2.86
CA VAL A 52 8.86 -3.76 -3.19
C VAL A 52 8.37 -3.19 -4.51
N VAL A 53 7.68 -4.02 -5.28
CA VAL A 53 6.98 -3.58 -6.49
C VAL A 53 5.52 -4.00 -6.39
N GLY A 54 4.64 -3.01 -6.51
CA GLY A 54 3.20 -3.19 -6.55
C GLY A 54 2.61 -2.78 -7.89
N ILE A 55 1.43 -3.30 -8.17
CA ILE A 55 0.62 -2.98 -9.35
C ILE A 55 -0.67 -2.30 -8.91
N LYS A 56 -1.03 -1.22 -9.61
CA LYS A 56 -2.34 -0.62 -9.59
C LYS A 56 -2.91 -0.58 -11.00
N ASN A 57 -4.05 -1.22 -11.21
CA ASN A 57 -4.83 -1.08 -12.43
C ASN A 57 -5.75 0.15 -12.30
N VAL A 58 -5.90 0.90 -13.37
CA VAL A 58 -6.78 2.07 -13.37
C VAL A 58 -8.03 1.75 -14.19
N SER A 59 -9.15 1.61 -13.48
CA SER A 59 -10.46 1.40 -14.10
C SER A 59 -11.16 2.73 -14.45
N ALA A 60 -12.11 2.69 -15.38
CA ALA A 60 -12.88 3.86 -15.77
C ALA A 60 -13.93 4.30 -14.72
N ASP A 61 -14.28 3.41 -13.81
CA ASP A 61 -15.27 3.62 -12.74
C ASP A 61 -14.65 3.98 -11.38
N GLU A 62 -13.31 4.21 -11.33
CA GLU A 62 -12.68 4.71 -10.13
C GLU A 62 -13.30 6.04 -9.68
N HIS A 63 -13.76 6.10 -8.43
CA HIS A 63 -14.51 7.23 -7.89
C HIS A 63 -13.70 8.54 -7.77
N TYR A 64 -12.37 8.45 -7.67
CA TYR A 64 -11.47 9.60 -7.51
C TYR A 64 -11.02 10.22 -8.84
N LEU A 65 -11.41 9.69 -9.99
CA LEU A 65 -10.99 10.24 -11.28
C LEU A 65 -11.42 11.70 -11.44
N SER A 66 -10.48 12.56 -11.80
CA SER A 66 -10.79 13.93 -12.22
C SER A 66 -11.46 13.89 -13.60
N ARG A 67 -12.68 14.42 -13.68
CA ARG A 67 -13.51 14.44 -14.90
C ARG A 67 -13.87 15.90 -15.23
N LEU A 68 -12.97 16.56 -15.95
CA LEU A 68 -13.20 17.92 -16.40
C LEU A 68 -13.91 17.90 -17.77
N PRO A 69 -14.88 18.83 -18.04
CA PRO A 69 -15.55 18.91 -19.31
C PRO A 69 -14.56 19.05 -20.47
N GLY A 70 -14.75 18.26 -21.54
CA GLY A 70 -13.89 18.27 -22.72
C GLY A 70 -12.51 17.67 -22.54
N GLN A 71 -12.20 17.09 -21.39
CA GLN A 71 -10.92 16.43 -21.13
C GLN A 71 -11.11 14.95 -20.80
N PRO A 72 -10.20 14.07 -21.23
CA PRO A 72 -10.24 12.67 -20.80
C PRO A 72 -10.01 12.58 -19.29
N PRO A 73 -10.67 11.62 -18.60
CA PRO A 73 -10.49 11.43 -17.16
C PRO A 73 -9.03 11.08 -16.83
N VAL A 74 -8.57 11.60 -15.71
CA VAL A 74 -7.20 11.35 -15.21
C VAL A 74 -7.22 11.00 -13.73
N VAL A 75 -6.25 10.19 -13.32
CA VAL A 75 -5.98 9.93 -11.89
C VAL A 75 -5.37 11.19 -11.30
N PRO A 76 -5.96 11.77 -10.22
CA PRO A 76 -5.35 12.89 -9.52
C PRO A 76 -3.92 12.54 -9.09
N PRO A 77 -2.94 13.43 -9.27
CA PRO A 77 -1.55 13.15 -8.92
C PRO A 77 -1.33 12.72 -7.47
N THR A 78 -2.14 13.24 -6.55
CA THR A 78 -2.10 12.89 -5.12
C THR A 78 -2.49 11.43 -4.85
N ILE A 79 -3.39 10.87 -5.66
CA ILE A 79 -3.75 9.43 -5.59
C ILE A 79 -2.56 8.55 -5.97
N LEU A 80 -1.75 8.95 -6.96
CA LEU A 80 -0.51 8.22 -7.27
C LEU A 80 0.49 8.28 -6.10
N THR A 81 0.53 9.40 -5.42
CA THR A 81 1.38 9.57 -4.23
C THR A 81 0.93 8.66 -3.10
N GLU A 82 -0.37 8.58 -2.85
CA GLU A 82 -0.95 7.67 -1.87
C GLU A 82 -0.70 6.20 -2.24
N ALA A 83 -0.89 5.82 -3.51
CA ALA A 83 -0.60 4.46 -3.96
C ALA A 83 0.89 4.09 -3.75
N ILE A 84 1.82 5.02 -3.98
CA ILE A 84 3.24 4.84 -3.67
C ILE A 84 3.44 4.66 -2.16
N ALA A 85 2.73 5.44 -1.33
CA ALA A 85 2.79 5.32 0.12
C ALA A 85 2.32 3.97 0.61
N GLN A 86 1.21 3.45 0.07
CA GLN A 86 0.67 2.13 0.41
C GLN A 86 1.63 1.00 0.02
N VAL A 87 2.20 1.03 -1.17
CA VAL A 87 3.25 0.06 -1.58
C VAL A 87 4.45 0.13 -0.64
N GLY A 88 4.90 1.34 -0.30
CA GLY A 88 5.98 1.55 0.66
C GLY A 88 5.64 1.05 2.08
N ALA A 89 4.39 1.24 2.51
CA ALA A 89 3.93 0.74 3.81
C ALA A 89 3.93 -0.79 3.87
N ILE A 90 3.59 -1.49 2.79
CA ILE A 90 3.66 -2.95 2.71
C ILE A 90 5.10 -3.43 2.96
N LEU A 91 6.12 -2.76 2.39
CA LEU A 91 7.52 -3.13 2.60
C LEU A 91 7.92 -3.15 4.09
N ILE A 92 7.33 -2.27 4.87
CA ILE A 92 7.63 -2.10 6.29
C ILE A 92 6.74 -2.97 7.19
N LEU A 93 5.42 -3.00 6.90
CA LEU A 93 4.42 -3.64 7.75
C LEU A 93 4.29 -5.16 7.50
N ALA A 94 4.78 -5.67 6.37
CA ALA A 94 4.80 -7.11 6.10
C ALA A 94 5.73 -7.89 7.04
N LYS A 95 6.61 -7.20 7.76
CA LYS A 95 7.49 -7.83 8.75
C LYS A 95 6.70 -8.24 10.00
N PRO A 96 6.95 -9.45 10.55
CA PRO A 96 6.25 -9.94 11.74
C PRO A 96 6.29 -8.95 12.92
N GLU A 97 7.45 -8.33 13.17
CA GLU A 97 7.67 -7.37 14.26
C GLU A 97 6.92 -6.03 14.07
N ASN A 98 6.42 -5.73 12.88
CA ASN A 98 5.71 -4.48 12.57
C ASN A 98 4.21 -4.70 12.30
N ARG A 99 3.71 -5.93 12.38
CA ARG A 99 2.37 -6.33 11.95
C ARG A 99 1.24 -5.54 12.62
N ASP A 100 1.36 -5.29 13.92
CA ASP A 100 0.33 -4.59 14.70
C ASP A 100 0.62 -3.08 14.84
N ARG A 101 1.60 -2.57 14.10
CA ARG A 101 1.98 -1.17 14.13
C ARG A 101 1.25 -0.34 13.10
N LEU A 102 1.11 0.93 13.40
CA LEU A 102 0.68 1.93 12.42
C LEU A 102 1.89 2.62 11.82
N ILE A 103 1.81 2.91 10.54
CA ILE A 103 2.79 3.73 9.84
C ILE A 103 2.21 5.12 9.61
N PHE A 104 2.98 6.15 9.95
CA PHE A 104 2.60 7.55 9.76
C PHE A 104 3.59 8.19 8.78
N PHE A 105 3.07 8.77 7.71
CA PHE A 105 3.88 9.58 6.82
C PHE A 105 4.09 10.95 7.43
N MET A 106 5.35 11.28 7.72
CA MET A 106 5.78 12.52 8.38
C MET A 106 6.04 13.63 7.39
N GLY A 107 6.32 13.28 6.15
CA GLY A 107 6.59 14.25 5.11
C GLY A 107 6.96 13.61 3.77
N MET A 108 6.89 14.44 2.76
CA MET A 108 7.23 14.08 1.38
C MET A 108 8.12 15.15 0.78
N GLU A 109 9.17 14.70 0.12
CA GLU A 109 10.15 15.57 -0.50
C GLU A 109 10.35 15.23 -1.96
N ARG A 110 10.68 16.25 -2.77
CA ARG A 110 11.04 16.08 -4.18
C ARG A 110 9.97 15.34 -4.98
N VAL A 111 8.70 15.56 -4.63
CA VAL A 111 7.58 14.97 -5.37
C VAL A 111 7.52 15.62 -6.75
N ARG A 112 7.45 14.77 -7.79
CA ARG A 112 7.35 15.20 -9.17
C ARG A 112 6.32 14.37 -9.89
N TYR A 113 5.36 15.03 -10.51
CA TYR A 113 4.38 14.45 -11.41
C TYR A 113 4.79 14.78 -12.85
N LYS A 114 5.05 13.75 -13.63
CA LYS A 114 5.63 13.91 -14.97
C LYS A 114 4.65 13.65 -16.09
N ARG A 115 3.64 12.82 -15.84
CA ARG A 115 2.67 12.37 -16.85
C ARG A 115 1.32 12.12 -16.21
N PRO A 116 0.22 12.41 -16.93
CA PRO A 116 -1.09 11.97 -16.51
C PRO A 116 -1.19 10.44 -16.59
N VAL A 117 -1.95 9.87 -15.68
CA VAL A 117 -2.36 8.46 -15.66
C VAL A 117 -3.85 8.41 -15.91
N ARG A 118 -4.32 7.49 -16.76
CA ARG A 118 -5.68 7.42 -17.27
C ARG A 118 -6.29 6.04 -17.10
N PRO A 119 -7.61 5.92 -17.18
CA PRO A 119 -8.26 4.62 -17.30
C PRO A 119 -7.65 3.77 -18.42
N GLY A 120 -7.43 2.49 -18.13
CA GLY A 120 -6.73 1.54 -19.00
C GLY A 120 -5.23 1.44 -18.74
N ASP A 121 -4.63 2.37 -17.98
CA ASP A 121 -3.21 2.26 -17.60
C ASP A 121 -3.02 1.23 -16.49
N VAL A 122 -1.90 0.51 -16.57
CA VAL A 122 -1.35 -0.30 -15.49
C VAL A 122 -0.17 0.46 -14.90
N VAL A 123 -0.28 0.81 -13.63
CA VAL A 123 0.75 1.55 -12.91
C VAL A 123 1.61 0.57 -12.13
N GLU A 124 2.87 0.46 -12.50
CA GLU A 124 3.91 -0.21 -11.73
C GLU A 124 4.47 0.75 -10.69
N ILE A 125 4.44 0.37 -9.43
CA ILE A 125 4.86 1.20 -8.30
C ILE A 125 6.01 0.51 -7.58
N GLU A 126 7.17 1.12 -7.62
CA GLU A 126 8.36 0.67 -6.90
C GLU A 126 8.61 1.55 -5.68
N ALA A 127 8.83 0.94 -4.52
CA ALA A 127 9.35 1.62 -3.34
C ALA A 127 10.65 0.97 -2.87
N THR A 128 11.66 1.80 -2.60
CA THR A 128 12.98 1.36 -2.14
C THR A 128 13.37 2.06 -0.85
N VAL A 129 13.94 1.32 0.08
CA VAL A 129 14.46 1.86 1.34
C VAL A 129 15.70 2.71 1.06
N ARG A 130 15.69 3.95 1.51
CA ARG A 130 16.84 4.85 1.48
C ARG A 130 17.54 4.90 2.82
N ARG A 131 16.75 4.85 3.88
CA ARG A 131 17.23 4.84 5.26
C ARG A 131 16.18 4.16 6.13
N LEU A 132 16.61 3.27 7.00
CA LEU A 132 15.75 2.62 7.98
C LEU A 132 16.42 2.69 9.34
N ARG A 133 15.68 3.14 10.35
CA ARG A 133 16.04 3.11 11.77
C ARG A 133 14.87 2.45 12.52
N SER A 134 15.06 2.11 13.77
CA SER A 134 14.09 1.32 14.56
C SER A 134 12.63 1.83 14.49
N ARG A 135 12.42 3.15 14.46
CA ARG A 135 11.08 3.76 14.45
C ARG A 135 10.84 4.75 13.31
N MET A 136 11.84 5.04 12.51
CA MET A 136 11.75 6.02 11.42
C MET A 136 12.48 5.52 10.19
N GLY A 137 11.95 5.87 9.03
CA GLY A 137 12.62 5.55 7.78
C GLY A 137 12.29 6.51 6.66
N MET A 138 13.03 6.33 5.58
CA MET A 138 12.87 7.08 4.35
C MET A 138 12.79 6.11 3.19
N LEU A 139 11.75 6.24 2.38
CA LEU A 139 11.52 5.46 1.17
C LEU A 139 11.57 6.38 -0.05
N ARG A 140 12.15 5.90 -1.13
CA ARG A 140 11.96 6.49 -2.44
C ARG A 140 10.89 5.69 -3.18
N GLY A 141 9.89 6.37 -3.69
CA GLY A 141 8.84 5.77 -4.50
C GLY A 141 8.82 6.29 -5.93
N VAL A 142 8.50 5.43 -6.88
CA VAL A 142 8.36 5.74 -8.29
C VAL A 142 7.18 4.96 -8.87
N ALA A 143 6.25 5.67 -9.50
CA ALA A 143 5.15 5.09 -10.26
C ALA A 143 5.45 5.23 -11.76
N ARG A 144 5.28 4.14 -12.51
CA ARG A 144 5.53 4.07 -13.96
C ARG A 144 4.31 3.54 -14.70
N VAL A 145 4.11 4.04 -15.91
CA VAL A 145 3.19 3.45 -16.89
C VAL A 145 4.01 3.16 -18.15
N ASN A 146 3.96 1.92 -18.63
CA ASN A 146 4.74 1.47 -19.79
C ASN A 146 6.24 1.84 -19.67
N GLY A 147 6.83 1.61 -18.50
CA GLY A 147 8.23 1.91 -18.18
C GLY A 147 8.55 3.41 -17.99
N ARG A 148 7.59 4.32 -18.25
CA ARG A 148 7.81 5.78 -18.17
C ARG A 148 7.31 6.33 -16.83
N VAL A 149 8.15 7.12 -16.16
CA VAL A 149 7.81 7.71 -14.86
C VAL A 149 6.60 8.63 -14.98
N ALA A 150 5.54 8.33 -14.22
CA ALA A 150 4.36 9.17 -14.03
C ALA A 150 4.50 10.03 -12.76
N ALA A 151 4.90 9.43 -11.65
CA ALA A 151 5.15 10.13 -10.39
C ALA A 151 6.39 9.58 -9.69
N ALA A 152 7.07 10.42 -8.92
CA ALA A 152 8.18 10.01 -8.06
C ALA A 152 8.32 10.95 -6.87
N GLY A 153 8.81 10.44 -5.75
CA GLY A 153 9.06 11.22 -4.55
C GLY A 153 9.84 10.45 -3.50
N THR A 154 10.22 11.13 -2.44
CA THR A 154 10.82 10.54 -1.25
C THR A 154 9.87 10.78 -0.08
N MET A 155 9.60 9.75 0.70
CA MET A 155 8.67 9.78 1.82
C MET A 155 9.42 9.45 3.10
N THR A 156 9.23 10.26 4.13
CA THR A 156 9.68 9.97 5.49
C THR A 156 8.51 9.42 6.27
N PHE A 157 8.74 8.34 7.00
CA PHE A 157 7.70 7.71 7.82
C PHE A 157 8.19 7.45 9.25
N SER A 158 7.22 7.30 10.15
CA SER A 158 7.42 6.86 11.52
C SER A 158 6.52 5.67 11.81
N LEU A 159 7.04 4.71 12.58
CA LEU A 159 6.24 3.59 13.11
C LEU A 159 5.71 3.97 14.49
N GLY A 160 4.39 3.90 14.64
CA GLY A 160 3.72 3.96 15.93
C GLY A 160 3.98 2.72 16.79
N ASP A 161 3.54 2.78 18.03
CA ASP A 161 3.52 1.60 18.90
C ASP A 161 2.51 0.57 18.38
N ALA A 162 2.76 -0.69 18.64
CA ALA A 162 1.80 -1.75 18.36
C ALA A 162 0.50 -1.48 19.14
N LYS A 163 -0.65 -1.64 18.48
CA LYS A 163 -1.93 -1.58 19.21
C LYS A 163 -1.95 -2.71 20.24
N PRO A 164 -2.38 -2.45 21.49
CA PRO A 164 -2.71 -3.53 22.38
C PRO A 164 -3.76 -4.41 21.69
N ARG A 165 -3.56 -5.71 21.61
CA ARG A 165 -4.60 -6.65 21.20
C ARG A 165 -5.70 -6.54 22.25
N THR A 166 -6.80 -5.92 21.89
CA THR A 166 -8.03 -6.04 22.67
C THR A 166 -8.65 -7.38 22.25
N ASP A 167 -8.69 -8.33 23.19
CA ASP A 167 -9.36 -9.63 23.01
C ASP A 167 -10.91 -9.50 22.96
N ASP A 168 -11.42 -8.31 22.63
CA ASP A 168 -12.82 -7.93 22.81
C ASP A 168 -13.62 -7.70 21.51
N ASP A 169 -13.24 -8.30 20.39
CA ASP A 169 -14.09 -8.29 19.18
C ASP A 169 -14.97 -9.55 19.04
N GLY A 170 -15.37 -10.15 20.15
CA GLY A 170 -16.09 -11.42 20.14
C GLY A 170 -17.27 -11.57 21.12
N ALA A 171 -17.79 -10.50 21.72
CA ALA A 171 -18.93 -10.62 22.62
C ALA A 171 -19.87 -9.40 22.56
N THR A 172 -20.74 -9.39 21.57
CA THR A 172 -22.06 -8.75 21.71
C THR A 172 -23.11 -9.61 21.02
N ASN A 173 -24.10 -9.96 21.82
CA ASN A 173 -25.28 -10.77 21.58
C ASN A 173 -25.94 -10.59 20.20
#